data_54039a1528cba64c5cfca6a6f8c827da
#
_entry.id   54039a1528cba64c5cfca6a6f8c827da
#
_cell.length_a   1.000
_cell.length_b   1.000
_cell.length_c   1.000
_cell.angle_alpha   90.00
_cell.angle_beta   90.00
_cell.angle_gamma   90.00
#
_symmetry.space_group_name_H-M   'P 1'
#
loop_
_entity.id
_entity.type
_entity.pdbx_description
1 polymer ?
#
loop_
_entity_poly.entity_id
_entity_poly.type
_entity_poly.pdbx_seq_one_letter_code
_entity_poly.pdbx_strand_id
1 'polypeptide(L)'
;FYFDFIRENVNGDEHFWTSQAGSSIHTGWAGRAFERVCMQHVSQIKDALGFSAVVSSVHSWSYKGEKDPVSGKTIHKGAQIDLLIDRNDDTINLCEMKYTNAEYTITEEEDEKIRNRKEAFVRETETEKTVLLTMITSFGLTPGGYSNDIHCQLTMADLFR
;
A
#
# COMPACT_ATOMS: atom_id res chain seq x y z
N PHE A 1 -16.04 6.98 9.11
CA PHE A 1 -16.85 7.85 8.25
C PHE A 1 -17.92 8.60 9.05
N TYR A 2 -18.86 7.89 9.72
CA TYR A 2 -19.95 8.53 10.45
C TYR A 2 -19.48 9.57 11.48
N PHE A 3 -18.52 9.19 12.35
CA PHE A 3 -17.99 10.07 13.38
C PHE A 3 -17.19 11.26 12.83
N ASP A 4 -16.50 11.09 11.72
CA ASP A 4 -15.64 12.10 11.14
C ASP A 4 -16.40 13.10 10.25
N PHE A 5 -17.49 12.63 9.59
CA PHE A 5 -18.17 13.41 8.56
C PHE A 5 -19.66 13.61 8.79
N ILE A 6 -20.39 12.57 9.21
CA ILE A 6 -21.87 12.68 9.33
C ILE A 6 -22.24 13.36 10.64
N ARG A 7 -21.63 12.95 11.75
CA ARG A 7 -21.94 13.53 13.06
C ARG A 7 -21.63 15.03 13.13
N GLU A 8 -20.56 15.46 12.47
CA GLU A 8 -20.15 16.88 12.44
C GLU A 8 -21.03 17.74 11.50
N ASN A 9 -21.81 17.13 10.62
CA ASN A 9 -22.78 17.85 9.77
C ASN A 9 -24.10 18.14 10.51
N VAL A 10 -24.01 18.95 11.56
CA VAL A 10 -25.15 19.27 12.47
C VAL A 10 -26.30 19.93 11.74
N ASN A 11 -26.01 20.71 10.69
CA ASN A 11 -27.01 21.48 9.94
C ASN A 11 -27.57 20.73 8.73
N GLY A 12 -27.14 19.47 8.47
CA GLY A 12 -27.60 18.71 7.31
C GLY A 12 -27.18 19.31 5.97
N ASP A 13 -26.03 19.99 5.92
CA ASP A 13 -25.51 20.56 4.68
C ASP A 13 -25.18 19.45 3.69
N GLU A 14 -25.84 19.45 2.55
CA GLU A 14 -25.65 18.47 1.47
C GLU A 14 -24.28 18.60 0.80
N HIS A 15 -23.62 19.75 0.92
CA HIS A 15 -22.28 19.99 0.40
C HIS A 15 -21.16 19.72 1.42
N PHE A 16 -21.50 19.33 2.66
CA PHE A 16 -20.53 19.12 3.74
C PHE A 16 -19.39 18.17 3.32
N TRP A 17 -19.72 17.06 2.66
CA TRP A 17 -18.71 16.11 2.16
C TRP A 17 -17.76 16.74 1.14
N THR A 18 -18.29 17.44 0.15
CA THR A 18 -17.48 18.08 -0.89
C THR A 18 -16.67 19.24 -0.35
N SER A 19 -17.14 19.94 0.68
CA SER A 19 -16.40 21.02 1.36
C SER A 19 -15.21 20.51 2.15
N GLN A 20 -15.22 19.23 2.57
CA GLN A 20 -14.09 18.58 3.25
C GLN A 20 -13.03 18.06 2.28
N ALA A 21 -13.24 18.11 0.98
CA ALA A 21 -12.29 17.62 -0.02
C ALA A 21 -10.93 18.32 0.16
N GLY A 22 -9.86 17.53 0.28
CA GLY A 22 -8.50 18.02 0.53
C GLY A 22 -8.14 18.28 2.00
N SER A 23 -9.08 18.15 2.96
CA SER A 23 -8.71 18.16 4.37
C SER A 23 -7.88 16.93 4.75
N SER A 24 -7.07 17.02 5.82
CA SER A 24 -6.26 15.90 6.32
C SER A 24 -7.14 14.71 6.75
N ILE A 25 -8.32 14.99 7.31
CA ILE A 25 -9.29 13.97 7.72
C ILE A 25 -9.83 13.23 6.50
N HIS A 26 -10.22 13.98 5.46
CA HIS A 26 -10.70 13.41 4.19
C HIS A 26 -9.62 12.58 3.51
N THR A 27 -8.40 13.10 3.40
CA THR A 27 -7.26 12.41 2.78
C THR A 27 -6.92 11.12 3.52
N GLY A 28 -6.86 11.17 4.86
CA GLY A 28 -6.61 9.98 5.67
C GLY A 28 -7.72 8.92 5.57
N TRP A 29 -8.98 9.35 5.47
CA TRP A 29 -10.10 8.44 5.24
C TRP A 29 -10.03 7.82 3.84
N ALA A 30 -9.80 8.63 2.81
CA ALA A 30 -9.72 8.18 1.41
C ALA A 30 -8.59 7.17 1.21
N GLY A 31 -7.42 7.38 1.86
CA GLY A 31 -6.32 6.41 1.87
C GLY A 31 -6.77 5.05 2.40
N ARG A 32 -7.34 5.00 3.61
CA ARG A 32 -7.84 3.74 4.19
C ARG A 32 -8.97 3.09 3.38
N ALA A 33 -9.83 3.90 2.76
CA ALA A 33 -10.88 3.41 1.88
C ALA A 33 -10.29 2.77 0.61
N PHE A 34 -9.28 3.39 0.03
CA PHE A 34 -8.57 2.86 -1.15
C PHE A 34 -7.86 1.54 -0.86
N GLU A 35 -7.15 1.44 0.27
CA GLU A 35 -6.54 0.17 0.72
C GLU A 35 -7.60 -0.94 0.81
N ARG A 36 -8.76 -0.64 1.40
CA ARG A 36 -9.86 -1.60 1.50
C ARG A 36 -10.42 -2.00 0.14
N VAL A 37 -10.55 -1.04 -0.79
CA VAL A 37 -10.96 -1.33 -2.18
C VAL A 37 -9.96 -2.28 -2.83
N CYS A 38 -8.67 -2.02 -2.72
CA CYS A 38 -7.62 -2.91 -3.25
C CYS A 38 -7.74 -4.33 -2.67
N MET A 39 -7.93 -4.46 -1.35
CA MET A 39 -8.09 -5.76 -0.70
C MET A 39 -9.34 -6.52 -1.16
N GLN A 40 -10.40 -5.83 -1.56
CA GLN A 40 -11.62 -6.44 -2.10
C GLN A 40 -11.48 -6.83 -3.58
N HIS A 41 -10.48 -6.29 -4.28
CA HIS A 41 -10.26 -6.49 -5.72
C HIS A 41 -8.98 -7.28 -6.02
N VAL A 42 -8.58 -8.19 -5.11
CA VAL A 42 -7.35 -9.00 -5.31
C VAL A 42 -7.41 -9.85 -6.58
N SER A 43 -8.58 -10.35 -6.99
CA SER A 43 -8.72 -11.09 -8.24
C SER A 43 -8.38 -10.22 -9.45
N GLN A 44 -8.86 -8.98 -9.47
CA GLN A 44 -8.56 -8.02 -10.54
C GLN A 44 -7.09 -7.60 -10.53
N ILE A 45 -6.49 -7.44 -9.34
CA ILE A 45 -5.04 -7.21 -9.20
C ILE A 45 -4.26 -8.36 -9.83
N LYS A 46 -4.62 -9.61 -9.54
CA LYS A 46 -3.98 -10.80 -10.13
C LYS A 46 -4.15 -10.87 -11.65
N ASP A 47 -5.34 -10.53 -12.14
CA ASP A 47 -5.63 -10.48 -13.58
C ASP A 47 -4.77 -9.41 -14.27
N ALA A 48 -4.73 -8.20 -13.74
CA ALA A 48 -3.95 -7.10 -14.29
C ALA A 48 -2.44 -7.36 -14.25
N LEU A 49 -1.95 -8.12 -13.26
CA LEU A 49 -0.56 -8.55 -13.15
C LEU A 49 -0.23 -9.82 -13.98
N GLY A 50 -1.24 -10.41 -14.63
CA GLY A 50 -1.06 -11.54 -15.55
C GLY A 50 -0.83 -12.90 -14.88
N PHE A 51 -1.23 -13.06 -13.62
CA PHE A 51 -1.06 -14.33 -12.91
C PHE A 51 -2.34 -14.87 -12.25
N SER A 52 -3.52 -14.51 -12.75
CA SER A 52 -4.81 -14.98 -12.22
C SER A 52 -4.94 -16.49 -12.13
N ALA A 53 -4.33 -17.23 -13.06
CA ALA A 53 -4.32 -18.68 -13.05
C ALA A 53 -3.33 -19.32 -12.06
N VAL A 54 -2.46 -18.52 -11.44
CA VAL A 54 -1.48 -19.00 -10.46
C VAL A 54 -2.16 -19.12 -9.09
N VAL A 55 -2.04 -20.30 -8.49
CA VAL A 55 -2.48 -20.49 -7.10
C VAL A 55 -1.69 -19.58 -6.18
N SER A 56 -2.40 -18.84 -5.35
CA SER A 56 -1.78 -17.89 -4.43
C SER A 56 -2.60 -17.71 -3.17
N SER A 57 -1.95 -17.31 -2.10
CA SER A 57 -2.57 -16.91 -0.84
C SER A 57 -2.34 -15.42 -0.59
N VAL A 58 -3.26 -14.81 0.16
CA VAL A 58 -3.25 -13.37 0.46
C VAL A 58 -3.09 -13.18 1.96
N HIS A 59 -2.15 -12.34 2.33
CA HIS A 59 -1.80 -12.08 3.73
C HIS A 59 -1.54 -10.59 3.96
N SER A 60 -1.47 -10.23 5.23
CA SER A 60 -0.78 -9.03 5.72
C SER A 60 0.41 -9.46 6.58
N TRP A 61 1.39 -8.59 6.71
CA TRP A 61 2.57 -8.88 7.50
C TRP A 61 3.03 -7.63 8.26
N SER A 62 3.55 -7.84 9.47
CA SER A 62 4.10 -6.74 10.26
C SER A 62 5.26 -7.19 11.14
N TYR A 63 6.23 -6.29 11.30
CA TYR A 63 7.39 -6.43 12.17
C TYR A 63 7.53 -5.19 13.04
N LYS A 64 7.62 -5.37 14.35
CA LYS A 64 7.69 -4.23 15.29
C LYS A 64 9.01 -3.47 15.27
N GLY A 65 10.03 -4.07 14.64
CA GLY A 65 11.39 -3.56 14.74
C GLY A 65 12.11 -4.05 15.98
N GLU A 66 13.41 -3.80 16.03
CA GLU A 66 14.30 -4.20 17.12
C GLU A 66 15.05 -3.00 17.67
N LYS A 67 15.17 -2.95 18.99
CA LYS A 67 15.98 -1.94 19.68
C LYS A 67 17.02 -2.63 20.54
N ASP A 68 18.20 -2.04 20.60
CA ASP A 68 19.25 -2.46 21.53
C ASP A 68 18.75 -2.31 22.97
N PRO A 69 18.78 -3.39 23.77
CA PRO A 69 18.22 -3.39 25.11
C PRO A 69 18.98 -2.51 26.10
N VAL A 70 20.23 -2.18 25.80
CA VAL A 70 21.11 -1.39 26.69
C VAL A 70 21.04 0.10 26.32
N SER A 71 21.22 0.42 25.02
CA SER A 71 21.29 1.81 24.54
C SER A 71 19.93 2.37 24.13
N GLY A 72 18.89 1.53 23.92
CA GLY A 72 17.60 1.91 23.38
C GLY A 72 17.62 2.33 21.91
N LYS A 73 18.78 2.27 21.25
CA LYS A 73 18.91 2.63 19.82
C LYS A 73 18.20 1.62 18.94
N THR A 74 17.57 2.10 17.87
CA THR A 74 16.94 1.25 16.86
C THR A 74 18.00 0.48 16.10
N ILE A 75 17.96 -0.86 16.16
CA ILE A 75 18.78 -1.78 15.36
C ILE A 75 18.09 -1.99 14.02
N HIS A 76 16.81 -2.37 14.05
CA HIS A 76 15.98 -2.56 12.87
C HIS A 76 14.68 -1.74 12.99
N LYS A 77 14.35 -0.98 11.94
CA LYS A 77 13.08 -0.25 11.85
C LYS A 77 11.92 -1.24 11.70
N GLY A 78 10.78 -0.93 12.31
CA GLY A 78 9.55 -1.66 12.08
C GLY A 78 9.06 -1.54 10.64
N ALA A 79 8.24 -2.52 10.21
CA ALA A 79 7.68 -2.55 8.87
C ALA A 79 6.28 -3.16 8.90
N GLN A 80 5.40 -2.70 8.00
CA GLN A 80 4.06 -3.23 7.81
C GLN A 80 3.77 -3.32 6.32
N ILE A 81 3.15 -4.44 5.92
CA ILE A 81 2.69 -4.72 4.56
C ILE A 81 1.23 -5.12 4.67
N ASP A 82 0.34 -4.31 4.12
CA ASP A 82 -1.09 -4.50 4.25
C ASP A 82 -1.63 -5.55 3.28
N LEU A 83 -1.00 -5.67 2.10
CA LEU A 83 -1.35 -6.65 1.08
C LEU A 83 -0.10 -7.35 0.56
N LEU A 84 -0.03 -8.65 0.80
CA LEU A 84 1.01 -9.56 0.31
C LEU A 84 0.34 -10.69 -0.44
N ILE A 85 0.77 -10.96 -1.67
CA ILE A 85 0.28 -12.08 -2.47
C ILE A 85 1.42 -13.08 -2.63
N ASP A 86 1.30 -14.20 -1.92
CA ASP A 86 2.25 -15.32 -1.99
C ASP A 86 1.78 -16.30 -3.05
N ARG A 87 2.63 -16.51 -4.07
CA ARG A 87 2.34 -17.29 -5.27
C ARG A 87 3.06 -18.64 -5.24
N ASN A 88 2.46 -19.65 -5.86
CA ASN A 88 3.06 -20.99 -5.98
C ASN A 88 4.13 -21.10 -7.07
N ASP A 89 4.42 -20.02 -7.78
CA ASP A 89 5.50 -19.92 -8.79
C ASP A 89 6.76 -19.23 -8.25
N ASP A 90 7.05 -19.46 -6.97
CA ASP A 90 8.22 -18.95 -6.25
C ASP A 90 8.35 -17.41 -6.27
N THR A 91 7.20 -16.72 -6.31
CA THR A 91 7.14 -15.25 -6.31
C THR A 91 6.22 -14.74 -5.20
N ILE A 92 6.60 -13.61 -4.60
CA ILE A 92 5.78 -12.86 -3.64
C ILE A 92 5.63 -11.43 -4.15
N ASN A 93 4.40 -10.94 -4.28
CA ASN A 93 4.13 -9.52 -4.53
C ASN A 93 3.88 -8.81 -3.21
N LEU A 94 4.73 -7.84 -2.84
CA LEU A 94 4.48 -6.90 -1.76
C LEU A 94 3.80 -5.67 -2.35
N CYS A 95 2.54 -5.46 -2.01
CA CYS A 95 1.73 -4.40 -2.58
C CYS A 95 1.70 -3.18 -1.65
N GLU A 96 2.16 -2.06 -2.15
CA GLU A 96 2.02 -0.74 -1.53
C GLU A 96 0.87 0.00 -2.21
N MET A 97 -0.07 0.50 -1.42
CA MET A 97 -1.28 1.15 -1.91
C MET A 97 -1.26 2.63 -1.56
N LYS A 98 -1.48 3.53 -2.52
CA LYS A 98 -1.47 4.99 -2.32
C LYS A 98 -2.64 5.66 -3.03
N TYR A 99 -3.51 6.28 -2.24
CA TYR A 99 -4.54 7.18 -2.75
C TYR A 99 -3.98 8.58 -2.96
N THR A 100 -4.13 9.11 -4.16
CA THR A 100 -3.73 10.48 -4.52
C THR A 100 -4.76 11.09 -5.47
N ASN A 101 -4.73 12.41 -5.64
CA ASN A 101 -5.58 13.13 -6.58
C ASN A 101 -4.93 13.34 -7.96
N ALA A 102 -3.70 12.88 -8.13
CA ALA A 102 -2.91 12.96 -9.36
C ALA A 102 -1.90 11.80 -9.37
N GLU A 103 -1.05 11.71 -10.39
CA GLU A 103 0.08 10.78 -10.40
C GLU A 103 0.92 10.93 -9.12
N TYR A 104 1.34 9.79 -8.59
CA TYR A 104 2.09 9.72 -7.34
C TYR A 104 3.59 9.78 -7.60
N THR A 105 4.26 10.73 -6.96
CA THR A 105 5.72 10.84 -6.99
C THR A 105 6.30 10.17 -5.75
N ILE A 106 7.12 9.15 -5.93
CA ILE A 106 7.86 8.51 -4.83
C ILE A 106 8.98 9.45 -4.39
N THR A 107 8.93 9.91 -3.15
CA THR A 107 10.00 10.70 -2.54
C THR A 107 11.12 9.80 -2.02
N GLU A 108 12.30 10.38 -1.75
CA GLU A 108 13.42 9.65 -1.14
C GLU A 108 13.03 8.98 0.19
N GLU A 109 12.30 9.69 1.04
CA GLU A 109 11.83 9.15 2.32
C GLU A 109 10.89 7.94 2.15
N GLU A 110 10.05 7.97 1.11
CA GLU A 110 9.14 6.86 0.83
C GLU A 110 9.84 5.68 0.18
N ASP A 111 10.80 5.94 -0.69
CA ASP A 111 11.68 4.90 -1.25
C ASP A 111 12.42 4.16 -0.13
N GLU A 112 13.02 4.89 0.82
CA GLU A 112 13.62 4.27 2.01
C GLU A 112 12.63 3.41 2.80
N LYS A 113 11.39 3.86 2.98
CA LYS A 113 10.34 3.09 3.67
C LYS A 113 9.97 1.82 2.90
N ILE A 114 9.83 1.90 1.59
CA ILE A 114 9.50 0.76 0.72
C ILE A 114 10.62 -0.27 0.76
N ARG A 115 11.88 0.17 0.63
CA ARG A 115 13.06 -0.71 0.76
C ARG A 115 13.14 -1.36 2.12
N ASN A 116 12.98 -0.59 3.20
CA ASN A 116 12.98 -1.14 4.56
C ASN A 116 11.91 -2.23 4.75
N ARG A 117 10.71 -2.06 4.16
CA ARG A 117 9.66 -3.09 4.22
C ARG A 117 10.09 -4.38 3.53
N LYS A 118 10.64 -4.28 2.32
CA LYS A 118 11.14 -5.43 1.56
C LYS A 118 12.29 -6.13 2.30
N GLU A 119 13.29 -5.38 2.76
CA GLU A 119 14.43 -5.91 3.49
C GLU A 119 14.02 -6.56 4.81
N ALA A 120 13.17 -5.92 5.59
CA ALA A 120 12.64 -6.48 6.82
C ALA A 120 11.86 -7.77 6.56
N PHE A 121 10.99 -7.78 5.53
CA PHE A 121 10.24 -8.97 5.16
C PHE A 121 11.15 -10.14 4.79
N VAL A 122 12.11 -9.93 3.90
CA VAL A 122 13.04 -10.98 3.46
C VAL A 122 13.87 -11.50 4.63
N ARG A 123 14.38 -10.61 5.47
CA ARG A 123 15.19 -10.98 6.64
C ARG A 123 14.39 -11.80 7.67
N GLU A 124 13.19 -11.34 8.02
CA GLU A 124 12.40 -11.95 9.10
C GLU A 124 11.68 -13.25 8.66
N THR A 125 11.41 -13.40 7.38
CA THR A 125 10.76 -14.60 6.85
C THR A 125 11.75 -15.61 6.28
N GLU A 126 13.00 -15.20 6.08
CA GLU A 126 14.04 -16.02 5.45
C GLU A 126 13.59 -16.63 4.10
N THR A 127 12.70 -15.93 3.40
CA THR A 127 12.12 -16.44 2.15
C THR A 127 13.16 -16.54 1.04
N GLU A 128 13.15 -17.66 0.34
CA GLU A 128 13.96 -17.89 -0.88
C GLU A 128 13.21 -17.45 -2.16
N LYS A 129 11.93 -17.08 -2.04
CA LYS A 129 11.11 -16.65 -3.18
C LYS A 129 11.55 -15.30 -3.72
N THR A 130 11.32 -15.06 -5.00
CA THR A 130 11.49 -13.75 -5.62
C THR A 130 10.49 -12.75 -5.05
N VAL A 131 10.96 -11.67 -4.44
CA VAL A 131 10.11 -10.63 -3.84
C VAL A 131 10.01 -9.43 -4.77
N LEU A 132 8.82 -9.19 -5.32
CA LEU A 132 8.50 -8.10 -6.23
C LEU A 132 7.74 -6.99 -5.51
N LEU A 133 8.19 -5.76 -5.65
CA LEU A 133 7.46 -4.58 -5.21
C LEU A 133 6.40 -4.21 -6.23
N THR A 134 5.15 -4.13 -5.79
CA THR A 134 3.98 -3.76 -6.61
C THR A 134 3.36 -2.50 -6.03
N MET A 135 3.26 -1.45 -6.84
CA MET A 135 2.64 -0.20 -6.44
C MET A 135 1.24 -0.10 -7.05
N ILE A 136 0.24 0.16 -6.21
CA ILE A 136 -1.16 0.35 -6.63
C ILE A 136 -1.54 1.77 -6.24
N THR A 137 -1.84 2.61 -7.23
CA THR A 137 -2.15 4.02 -7.00
C THR A 137 -3.46 4.41 -7.68
N SER A 138 -4.00 5.57 -7.33
CA SER A 138 -5.23 6.07 -7.98
C SER A 138 -4.99 6.37 -9.45
N PHE A 139 -3.85 7.02 -9.81
CA PHE A 139 -3.61 7.59 -11.12
C PHE A 139 -2.27 7.18 -11.77
N GLY A 140 -1.49 6.29 -11.16
CA GLY A 140 -0.17 5.88 -11.64
C GLY A 140 0.96 6.60 -10.91
N LEU A 141 2.19 6.27 -11.32
CA LEU A 141 3.43 6.88 -10.81
C LEU A 141 3.96 7.90 -11.79
N THR A 142 4.43 9.03 -11.26
CA THR A 142 5.25 9.96 -12.03
C THR A 142 6.58 9.27 -12.37
N PRO A 143 7.02 9.26 -13.64
CA PRO A 143 8.35 8.75 -13.99
C PRO A 143 9.46 9.51 -13.25
N GLY A 144 10.37 8.79 -12.61
CA GLY A 144 11.45 9.41 -11.82
C GLY A 144 12.39 8.40 -11.19
N GLY A 145 13.46 8.91 -10.55
CA GLY A 145 14.58 8.12 -10.07
C GLY A 145 14.24 7.03 -9.04
N TYR A 146 13.23 7.26 -8.20
CA TYR A 146 12.85 6.32 -7.14
C TYR A 146 11.79 5.29 -7.58
N SER A 147 11.25 5.38 -8.80
CA SER A 147 10.32 4.37 -9.33
C SER A 147 11.01 3.13 -9.91
N ASN A 148 12.34 3.12 -9.99
CA ASN A 148 13.10 2.05 -10.64
C ASN A 148 13.06 0.70 -9.89
N ASP A 149 12.84 0.71 -8.58
CA ASP A 149 12.74 -0.50 -7.77
C ASP A 149 11.31 -1.08 -7.75
N ILE A 150 10.35 -0.37 -8.35
CA ILE A 150 8.98 -0.83 -8.48
C ILE A 150 8.88 -1.75 -9.71
N HIS A 151 8.63 -3.03 -9.46
CA HIS A 151 8.58 -4.06 -10.48
C HIS A 151 7.25 -4.06 -11.25
N CYS A 152 6.15 -3.75 -10.55
CA CYS A 152 4.81 -3.75 -11.11
C CYS A 152 4.07 -2.49 -10.67
N GLN A 153 3.28 -1.91 -11.58
CA GLN A 153 2.44 -0.75 -11.31
C GLN A 153 1.01 -1.04 -11.75
N LEU A 154 0.05 -0.69 -10.90
CA LEU A 154 -1.36 -0.71 -11.21
C LEU A 154 -2.01 0.61 -10.83
N THR A 155 -3.09 0.93 -11.51
CA THR A 155 -3.93 2.07 -11.20
C THR A 155 -5.29 1.63 -10.68
N MET A 156 -6.05 2.55 -10.11
CA MET A 156 -7.44 2.28 -9.73
C MET A 156 -8.26 1.75 -10.92
N ALA A 157 -8.00 2.21 -12.14
CA ALA A 157 -8.73 1.75 -13.34
C ALA A 157 -8.55 0.25 -13.61
N ASP A 158 -7.42 -0.33 -13.21
CA ASP A 158 -7.13 -1.76 -13.39
C ASP A 158 -7.97 -2.65 -12.45
N LEU A 159 -8.50 -2.09 -11.37
CA LEU A 159 -9.34 -2.80 -10.40
C LEU A 159 -10.80 -2.97 -10.89
N PHE A 160 -11.20 -2.25 -11.94
CA PHE A 160 -12.59 -2.21 -12.43
C PHE A 160 -12.72 -2.59 -13.91
N ARG A 161 -11.78 -3.34 -14.44
CA ARG A 161 -11.80 -3.91 -15.80
C ARG A 161 -12.43 -5.29 -15.84
#